data_87bcc56da9170b7f67a9215f4a4dd347
#
_entry.id   87bcc56da9170b7f67a9215f4a4dd347
#
_cell.length_a   1.000
_cell.length_b   1.000
_cell.length_c   1.000
_cell.angle_alpha   90.00
_cell.angle_beta   90.00
_cell.angle_gamma   90.00
#
_symmetry.space_group_name_H-M   'P 1'
#
loop_
_entity.id
_entity.type
_entity.pdbx_description
1 polymer ?
#
loop_
_entity_poly.entity_id
_entity_poly.type
_entity_poly.pdbx_seq_one_letter_code
_entity_poly.pdbx_strand_id
1 'polypeptide(L)'
;MKKRSVVFFLVLGLAAALGLAGCDKPASKPPSFMNTDVTGLPYALDFALTDHHGRARTLADFKGKVVLMFFGYTQCPDVCPTTMAEMAGVMQELGPLADQVQVLFVTVDPERDSAALLAQYVPAFDARFLGLVGDAAATAKVAKEFKVFYGKVAGKAPGSYSMDHTAGSYVFDKNGKVRLFVRHGQGAAPIVHDLKQLLL
;
A
#
# COMPACT_ATOMS: atom_id res chain seq x y z
N MET A 1 -34.10 -10.59 -66.61
CA MET A 1 -34.18 -9.81 -65.34
C MET A 1 -33.90 -10.64 -64.07
N LYS A 2 -33.47 -11.91 -64.11
CA LYS A 2 -33.27 -12.77 -62.93
C LYS A 2 -31.81 -12.86 -62.46
N LYS A 3 -30.81 -12.41 -63.24
CA LYS A 3 -29.37 -12.52 -62.87
C LYS A 3 -28.85 -11.39 -61.93
N ARG A 4 -29.50 -10.23 -61.87
CA ARG A 4 -29.08 -9.09 -61.06
C ARG A 4 -29.40 -9.23 -59.56
N SER A 5 -30.46 -9.96 -59.20
CA SER A 5 -30.90 -10.19 -57.80
C SER A 5 -29.98 -11.15 -57.04
N VAL A 6 -29.42 -12.17 -57.69
CA VAL A 6 -28.57 -13.19 -57.03
C VAL A 6 -27.22 -12.58 -56.61
N VAL A 7 -26.65 -11.66 -57.40
CA VAL A 7 -25.36 -11.00 -57.08
C VAL A 7 -25.52 -10.04 -55.90
N PHE A 8 -26.67 -9.40 -55.76
CA PHE A 8 -26.93 -8.47 -54.66
C PHE A 8 -27.04 -9.17 -53.29
N PHE A 9 -27.62 -10.39 -53.24
CA PHE A 9 -27.68 -11.18 -52.01
C PHE A 9 -26.35 -11.80 -51.61
N LEU A 10 -25.47 -12.12 -52.56
CA LEU A 10 -24.12 -12.66 -52.29
C LEU A 10 -23.18 -11.59 -51.71
N VAL A 11 -23.30 -10.33 -52.15
CA VAL A 11 -22.48 -9.24 -51.66
C VAL A 11 -22.94 -8.81 -50.25
N LEU A 12 -24.25 -8.86 -49.95
CA LEU A 12 -24.76 -8.54 -48.60
C LEU A 12 -24.37 -9.60 -47.57
N GLY A 13 -24.29 -10.89 -47.98
CA GLY A 13 -23.87 -11.99 -47.09
C GLY A 13 -22.39 -11.95 -46.73
N LEU A 14 -21.52 -11.43 -47.59
CA LEU A 14 -20.08 -11.36 -47.38
C LEU A 14 -19.70 -10.18 -46.47
N ALA A 15 -20.48 -9.08 -46.49
CA ALA A 15 -20.27 -7.90 -45.60
C ALA A 15 -20.66 -8.19 -44.13
N ALA A 16 -21.59 -9.11 -43.87
CA ALA A 16 -22.00 -9.48 -42.51
C ALA A 16 -21.00 -10.40 -41.80
N ALA A 17 -20.14 -11.10 -42.54
CA ALA A 17 -19.17 -12.05 -41.96
C ALA A 17 -17.87 -11.35 -41.45
N LEU A 18 -17.59 -10.10 -41.81
CA LEU A 18 -16.39 -9.37 -41.37
C LEU A 18 -16.55 -8.60 -40.06
N GLY A 19 -17.73 -8.56 -39.45
CA GLY A 19 -18.04 -7.76 -38.26
C GLY A 19 -17.75 -8.45 -36.91
N LEU A 20 -17.29 -9.69 -36.85
CA LEU A 20 -17.14 -10.48 -35.62
C LEU A 20 -15.69 -10.75 -35.20
N ALA A 21 -14.71 -10.04 -35.78
CA ALA A 21 -13.37 -9.99 -35.19
C ALA A 21 -13.37 -9.08 -33.96
N GLY A 22 -14.13 -9.46 -32.92
CA GLY A 22 -14.03 -8.88 -31.59
C GLY A 22 -12.61 -9.09 -31.10
N CYS A 23 -11.92 -7.99 -30.75
CA CYS A 23 -10.64 -8.03 -30.07
C CYS A 23 -10.83 -8.69 -28.71
N ASP A 24 -10.73 -10.01 -28.64
CA ASP A 24 -10.46 -10.70 -27.38
C ASP A 24 -9.08 -10.26 -26.91
N LYS A 25 -9.03 -9.16 -26.12
CA LYS A 25 -7.87 -8.93 -25.28
C LYS A 25 -7.77 -10.14 -24.37
N PRO A 26 -6.64 -10.88 -24.38
CA PRO A 26 -6.47 -11.97 -23.43
C PRO A 26 -6.72 -11.43 -22.04
N ALA A 27 -7.69 -11.98 -21.32
CA ALA A 27 -7.96 -11.62 -19.95
C ALA A 27 -6.66 -11.82 -19.16
N SER A 28 -6.06 -10.74 -18.63
CA SER A 28 -4.88 -10.85 -17.80
C SER A 28 -5.21 -11.78 -16.65
N LYS A 29 -4.37 -12.79 -16.45
CA LYS A 29 -4.52 -13.70 -15.30
C LYS A 29 -4.60 -12.85 -14.04
N PRO A 30 -5.56 -13.07 -13.14
CA PRO A 30 -5.64 -12.33 -11.90
C PRO A 30 -4.31 -12.45 -11.13
N PRO A 31 -3.86 -11.39 -10.44
CA PRO A 31 -2.62 -11.44 -9.68
C PRO A 31 -2.69 -12.56 -8.63
N SER A 32 -1.59 -13.29 -8.47
CA SER A 32 -1.46 -14.34 -7.46
C SER A 32 -0.55 -13.81 -6.36
N PHE A 33 -1.13 -13.40 -5.24
CA PHE A 33 -0.39 -12.83 -4.11
C PHE A 33 0.12 -13.91 -3.17
N MET A 34 1.29 -13.64 -2.56
CA MET A 34 1.90 -14.46 -1.51
C MET A 34 1.48 -13.99 -0.11
N ASN A 35 1.17 -12.69 0.03
CA ASN A 35 0.63 -12.12 1.25
C ASN A 35 -0.92 -12.21 1.27
N THR A 36 -1.53 -11.85 2.39
CA THR A 36 -2.99 -11.94 2.56
C THR A 36 -3.70 -10.93 1.66
N ASP A 37 -4.47 -11.42 0.69
CA ASP A 37 -5.33 -10.57 -0.14
C ASP A 37 -6.51 -10.07 0.69
N VAL A 38 -6.63 -8.75 0.79
CA VAL A 38 -7.68 -8.03 1.51
C VAL A 38 -8.48 -7.12 0.59
N THR A 39 -8.43 -7.37 -0.71
CA THR A 39 -9.15 -6.59 -1.71
C THR A 39 -10.65 -6.56 -1.43
N GLY A 40 -11.23 -5.36 -1.48
CA GLY A 40 -12.67 -5.16 -1.29
C GLY A 40 -13.13 -5.06 0.16
N LEU A 41 -12.22 -5.06 1.14
CA LEU A 41 -12.58 -4.79 2.52
C LEU A 41 -13.09 -3.35 2.71
N PRO A 42 -14.15 -3.15 3.54
CA PRO A 42 -14.80 -1.85 3.73
C PRO A 42 -14.10 -0.99 4.80
N TYR A 43 -12.78 -1.09 4.95
CA TYR A 43 -11.95 -0.30 5.86
C TYR A 43 -10.56 -0.07 5.27
N ALA A 44 -9.70 0.67 5.97
CA ALA A 44 -8.41 1.13 5.46
C ALA A 44 -8.58 1.93 4.15
N LEU A 45 -9.55 2.85 4.14
CA LEU A 45 -9.95 3.58 2.94
C LEU A 45 -9.17 4.87 2.76
N ASP A 46 -8.84 5.57 3.85
CA ASP A 46 -8.09 6.83 3.83
C ASP A 46 -7.54 7.19 5.21
N PHE A 47 -6.66 8.18 5.24
CA PHE A 47 -6.13 8.80 6.45
C PHE A 47 -5.98 10.32 6.25
N ALA A 48 -5.84 11.06 7.36
CA ALA A 48 -5.50 12.47 7.35
C ALA A 48 -4.48 12.71 8.48
N LEU A 49 -3.21 12.84 8.13
CA LEU A 49 -2.08 13.01 9.04
C LEU A 49 -1.10 14.04 8.48
N THR A 50 -0.10 14.43 9.26
CA THR A 50 0.98 15.33 8.83
C THR A 50 2.26 14.54 8.64
N ASP A 51 2.99 14.75 7.53
CA ASP A 51 4.28 14.11 7.35
C ASP A 51 5.38 14.84 8.18
N HIS A 52 6.53 14.21 8.29
CA HIS A 52 7.66 14.75 9.05
C HIS A 52 8.28 16.02 8.43
N HIS A 53 7.82 16.46 7.26
CA HIS A 53 8.13 17.75 6.66
C HIS A 53 7.06 18.83 6.96
N GLY A 54 6.02 18.50 7.75
CA GLY A 54 4.95 19.43 8.11
C GLY A 54 3.84 19.55 7.07
N ARG A 55 3.75 18.67 6.08
CA ARG A 55 2.70 18.69 5.04
C ARG A 55 1.55 17.78 5.44
N ALA A 56 0.33 18.29 5.33
CA ALA A 56 -0.86 17.44 5.46
C ALA A 56 -0.89 16.39 4.33
N ARG A 57 -1.20 15.14 4.70
CA ARG A 57 -1.23 14.00 3.80
C ARG A 57 -2.50 13.18 3.96
N THR A 58 -2.96 12.71 2.83
CA THR A 58 -4.02 11.71 2.67
C THR A 58 -3.54 10.62 1.74
N LEU A 59 -4.28 9.54 1.59
CA LEU A 59 -3.93 8.48 0.63
C LEU A 59 -3.94 9.00 -0.83
N ALA A 60 -4.77 10.01 -1.12
CA ALA A 60 -4.87 10.62 -2.44
C ALA A 60 -3.57 11.29 -2.92
N ASP A 61 -2.72 11.75 -2.00
CA ASP A 61 -1.43 12.38 -2.32
C ASP A 61 -0.42 11.39 -2.94
N PHE A 62 -0.69 10.10 -2.82
CA PHE A 62 0.17 9.03 -3.31
C PHE A 62 -0.40 8.28 -4.51
N LYS A 63 -1.47 8.81 -5.16
CA LYS A 63 -2.01 8.22 -6.39
C LYS A 63 -0.93 8.07 -7.45
N GLY A 64 -0.96 6.95 -8.16
CA GLY A 64 0.06 6.56 -9.14
C GLY A 64 1.21 5.76 -8.54
N LYS A 65 1.31 5.68 -7.20
CA LYS A 65 2.26 4.82 -6.50
C LYS A 65 1.56 3.67 -5.79
N VAL A 66 2.24 2.55 -5.66
CA VAL A 66 1.89 1.52 -4.69
C VAL A 66 2.34 2.01 -3.32
N VAL A 67 1.44 1.99 -2.33
CA VAL A 67 1.75 2.46 -0.97
C VAL A 67 1.86 1.28 -0.04
N LEU A 68 2.93 1.23 0.75
CA LEU A 68 3.14 0.27 1.82
C LEU A 68 3.15 1.03 3.14
N MET A 69 2.16 0.78 4.01
CA MET A 69 1.93 1.53 5.25
C MET A 69 2.08 0.63 6.46
N PHE A 70 2.96 1.04 7.38
CA PHE A 70 3.25 0.37 8.64
C PHE A 70 2.92 1.28 9.83
N PHE A 71 2.30 0.71 10.86
CA PHE A 71 2.03 1.39 12.14
C PHE A 71 3.07 0.97 13.18
N GLY A 72 3.69 1.93 13.83
CA GLY A 72 4.76 1.67 14.79
C GLY A 72 5.08 2.86 15.67
N TYR A 73 6.20 2.82 16.37
CA TYR A 73 6.71 3.94 17.18
C TYR A 73 8.24 3.88 17.24
N THR A 74 8.89 5.04 17.43
CA THR A 74 10.37 5.14 17.31
C THR A 74 11.13 4.44 18.44
N GLN A 75 10.53 4.31 19.62
CA GLN A 75 11.14 3.66 20.78
C GLN A 75 10.85 2.15 20.87
N CYS A 76 10.35 1.55 19.80
CA CYS A 76 10.18 0.10 19.70
C CYS A 76 11.56 -0.57 19.64
N PRO A 77 11.87 -1.54 20.55
CA PRO A 77 13.21 -2.10 20.63
C PRO A 77 13.53 -3.12 19.54
N ASP A 78 12.53 -3.66 18.81
CA ASP A 78 12.73 -4.82 17.93
C ASP A 78 11.87 -4.76 16.65
N VAL A 79 10.56 -4.95 16.76
CA VAL A 79 9.64 -5.17 15.61
C VAL A 79 9.67 -4.00 14.62
N CYS A 80 9.65 -2.75 15.09
CA CYS A 80 9.59 -1.58 14.20
C CYS A 80 10.87 -1.38 13.39
N PRO A 81 12.09 -1.34 14.00
CA PRO A 81 13.32 -1.20 13.22
C PRO A 81 13.55 -2.40 12.29
N THR A 82 13.20 -3.62 12.70
CA THR A 82 13.31 -4.82 11.86
C THR A 82 12.40 -4.70 10.63
N THR A 83 11.13 -4.31 10.82
CA THR A 83 10.19 -4.11 9.71
C THR A 83 10.65 -2.99 8.77
N MET A 84 11.15 -1.87 9.29
CA MET A 84 11.63 -0.78 8.46
C MET A 84 12.87 -1.16 7.65
N ALA A 85 13.78 -1.95 8.25
CA ALA A 85 14.96 -2.49 7.54
C ALA A 85 14.55 -3.50 6.45
N GLU A 86 13.55 -4.35 6.71
CA GLU A 86 12.98 -5.25 5.71
C GLU A 86 12.39 -4.47 4.52
N MET A 87 11.64 -3.39 4.79
CA MET A 87 11.10 -2.52 3.74
C MET A 87 12.20 -1.83 2.93
N ALA A 88 13.30 -1.41 3.57
CA ALA A 88 14.46 -0.87 2.86
C ALA A 88 15.10 -1.92 1.93
N GLY A 89 15.21 -3.17 2.38
CA GLY A 89 15.64 -4.29 1.55
C GLY A 89 14.71 -4.53 0.36
N VAL A 90 13.40 -4.49 0.57
CA VAL A 90 12.39 -4.57 -0.51
C VAL A 90 12.60 -3.47 -1.56
N MET A 91 12.84 -2.22 -1.13
CA MET A 91 13.11 -1.12 -2.06
C MET A 91 14.39 -1.33 -2.87
N GLN A 92 15.42 -1.91 -2.26
CA GLN A 92 16.67 -2.26 -2.97
C GLN A 92 16.42 -3.36 -4.03
N GLU A 93 15.68 -4.42 -3.68
CA GLU A 93 15.36 -5.52 -4.62
C GLU A 93 14.44 -5.09 -5.76
N LEU A 94 13.58 -4.09 -5.55
CA LEU A 94 12.76 -3.51 -6.61
C LEU A 94 13.58 -2.70 -7.62
N GLY A 95 14.74 -2.20 -7.25
CA GLY A 95 15.59 -1.39 -8.10
C GLY A 95 14.86 -0.16 -8.66
N PRO A 96 14.83 0.05 -9.99
CA PRO A 96 14.15 1.21 -10.59
C PRO A 96 12.63 1.24 -10.34
N LEU A 97 12.00 0.10 -10.07
CA LEU A 97 10.56 0.05 -9.75
C LEU A 97 10.25 0.69 -8.38
N ALA A 98 11.23 0.81 -7.50
CA ALA A 98 11.07 1.41 -6.18
C ALA A 98 10.58 2.87 -6.24
N ASP A 99 10.85 3.61 -7.33
CA ASP A 99 10.36 4.97 -7.51
C ASP A 99 8.83 5.05 -7.63
N GLN A 100 8.18 3.93 -7.96
CA GLN A 100 6.73 3.80 -8.01
C GLN A 100 6.12 3.27 -6.71
N VAL A 101 6.93 3.11 -5.66
CA VAL A 101 6.49 2.67 -4.33
C VAL A 101 6.70 3.79 -3.33
N GLN A 102 5.78 3.95 -2.40
CA GLN A 102 5.90 4.82 -1.25
C GLN A 102 5.75 4.03 0.04
N VAL A 103 6.74 4.09 0.90
CA VAL A 103 6.65 3.54 2.26
C VAL A 103 6.26 4.64 3.21
N LEU A 104 5.25 4.36 4.05
CA LEU A 104 4.71 5.25 5.08
C LEU A 104 4.84 4.58 6.45
N PHE A 105 5.51 5.26 7.36
CA PHE A 105 5.55 4.92 8.78
C PHE A 105 4.56 5.80 9.53
N VAL A 106 3.53 5.23 10.13
CA VAL A 106 2.51 5.96 10.92
C VAL A 106 2.80 5.73 12.40
N THR A 107 3.10 6.80 13.14
CA THR A 107 3.31 6.61 14.59
C THR A 107 1.99 6.37 15.32
N VAL A 108 2.03 5.43 16.27
CA VAL A 108 0.96 5.17 17.25
C VAL A 108 1.26 5.78 18.62
N ASP A 109 2.36 6.53 18.72
CA ASP A 109 2.81 7.17 19.97
C ASP A 109 3.14 8.67 19.76
N PRO A 110 2.14 9.49 19.42
CA PRO A 110 2.36 10.90 19.12
C PRO A 110 2.83 11.72 20.32
N GLU A 111 2.78 11.16 21.54
CA GLU A 111 3.31 11.83 22.73
C GLU A 111 4.84 11.87 22.76
N ARG A 112 5.51 10.83 22.24
CA ARG A 112 6.97 10.74 22.17
C ARG A 112 7.51 10.98 20.76
N ASP A 113 6.75 10.63 19.73
CA ASP A 113 7.17 10.70 18.34
C ASP A 113 6.75 12.03 17.70
N SER A 114 7.59 13.05 17.82
CA SER A 114 7.38 14.32 17.12
C SER A 114 7.74 14.22 15.63
N ALA A 115 7.26 15.15 14.81
CA ALA A 115 7.66 15.26 13.40
C ALA A 115 9.19 15.38 13.26
N ALA A 116 9.86 16.13 14.14
CA ALA A 116 11.30 16.28 14.14
C ALA A 116 12.05 14.96 14.45
N LEU A 117 11.52 14.13 15.34
CA LEU A 117 12.07 12.80 15.62
C LEU A 117 11.85 11.84 14.44
N LEU A 118 10.66 11.86 13.86
CA LEU A 118 10.37 11.05 12.66
C LEU A 118 11.23 11.45 11.47
N ALA A 119 11.57 12.74 11.32
CA ALA A 119 12.47 13.23 10.28
C ALA A 119 13.92 12.71 10.42
N GLN A 120 14.31 12.27 11.61
CA GLN A 120 15.61 11.64 11.86
C GLN A 120 15.52 10.10 11.74
N TYR A 121 14.47 9.51 12.30
CA TYR A 121 14.31 8.06 12.40
C TYR A 121 13.97 7.40 11.06
N VAL A 122 12.95 7.89 10.36
CA VAL A 122 12.39 7.23 9.19
C VAL A 122 13.33 7.24 7.98
N PRO A 123 13.96 8.38 7.60
CA PRO A 123 14.91 8.43 6.49
C PRO A 123 16.22 7.68 6.74
N ALA A 124 16.52 7.31 7.99
CA ALA A 124 17.71 6.50 8.30
C ALA A 124 17.64 5.09 7.68
N PHE A 125 16.45 4.57 7.37
CA PHE A 125 16.25 3.30 6.67
C PHE A 125 16.28 3.47 5.15
N ASP A 126 15.57 4.46 4.63
CA ASP A 126 15.59 4.86 3.21
C ASP A 126 15.08 6.32 3.11
N ALA A 127 15.82 7.17 2.42
CA ALA A 127 15.50 8.59 2.30
C ALA A 127 14.14 8.89 1.62
N ARG A 128 13.55 7.92 0.93
CA ARG A 128 12.23 8.02 0.28
C ARG A 128 11.07 7.75 1.24
N PHE A 129 11.33 7.20 2.42
CA PHE A 129 10.29 6.87 3.39
C PHE A 129 9.73 8.12 4.05
N LEU A 130 8.43 8.12 4.34
CA LEU A 130 7.76 9.22 5.03
C LEU A 130 7.22 8.75 6.39
N GLY A 131 7.57 9.49 7.44
CA GLY A 131 6.94 9.35 8.75
C GLY A 131 5.71 10.25 8.83
N LEU A 132 4.61 9.70 9.33
CA LEU A 132 3.33 10.38 9.51
C LEU A 132 2.99 10.47 10.99
N VAL A 133 2.54 11.63 11.43
CA VAL A 133 2.14 11.92 12.80
C VAL A 133 0.83 12.72 12.81
N GLY A 134 -0.01 12.47 13.79
CA GLY A 134 -1.16 13.29 14.15
C GLY A 134 -1.16 13.58 15.64
N ASP A 135 -2.13 14.34 16.12
CA ASP A 135 -2.43 14.37 17.55
C ASP A 135 -3.07 13.04 18.02
N ALA A 136 -3.34 12.91 19.30
CA ALA A 136 -3.94 11.70 19.87
C ALA A 136 -5.30 11.35 19.22
N ALA A 137 -6.11 12.36 18.88
CA ALA A 137 -7.42 12.15 18.26
C ALA A 137 -7.31 11.68 16.80
N ALA A 138 -6.41 12.30 16.03
CA ALA A 138 -6.12 11.88 14.65
C ALA A 138 -5.52 10.47 14.60
N THR A 139 -4.58 10.15 15.52
CA THR A 139 -4.00 8.81 15.66
C THR A 139 -5.07 7.76 15.98
N ALA A 140 -5.96 8.04 16.93
CA ALA A 140 -7.06 7.14 17.28
C ALA A 140 -8.03 6.92 16.11
N LYS A 141 -8.34 8.00 15.36
CA LYS A 141 -9.21 7.92 14.18
C LYS A 141 -8.61 7.03 13.09
N VAL A 142 -7.33 7.21 12.79
CA VAL A 142 -6.63 6.41 11.75
C VAL A 142 -6.49 4.96 12.21
N ALA A 143 -6.09 4.70 13.45
CA ALA A 143 -5.99 3.35 13.99
C ALA A 143 -7.34 2.61 13.92
N LYS A 144 -8.46 3.28 14.24
CA LYS A 144 -9.81 2.73 14.09
C LYS A 144 -10.16 2.41 12.64
N GLU A 145 -9.86 3.33 11.71
CA GLU A 145 -10.10 3.16 10.27
C GLU A 145 -9.33 1.96 9.71
N PHE A 146 -8.10 1.76 10.16
CA PHE A 146 -7.24 0.67 9.73
C PHE A 146 -7.38 -0.60 10.58
N LYS A 147 -8.28 -0.61 11.58
CA LYS A 147 -8.44 -1.70 12.55
C LYS A 147 -7.11 -2.10 13.23
N VAL A 148 -6.27 -1.12 13.47
CA VAL A 148 -5.00 -1.26 14.19
C VAL A 148 -5.28 -1.10 15.68
N PHE A 149 -4.99 -2.14 16.43
CA PHE A 149 -4.92 -2.06 17.89
C PHE A 149 -3.62 -1.33 18.28
N TYR A 150 -3.66 -0.48 19.30
CA TYR A 150 -2.49 0.03 20.00
C TYR A 150 -2.83 0.38 21.43
N GLY A 151 -1.85 0.29 22.33
CA GLY A 151 -2.03 0.61 23.74
C GLY A 151 -0.73 0.71 24.50
N LYS A 152 -0.70 1.55 25.54
CA LYS A 152 0.46 1.69 26.42
C LYS A 152 0.54 0.48 27.36
N VAL A 153 1.75 -0.05 27.52
CA VAL A 153 2.11 -1.07 28.49
C VAL A 153 3.13 -0.48 29.44
N ALA A 154 2.83 -0.44 30.74
CA ALA A 154 3.74 0.12 31.74
C ALA A 154 5.09 -0.60 31.73
N GLY A 155 6.17 0.15 31.71
CA GLY A 155 7.52 -0.35 31.84
C GLY A 155 7.94 -0.57 33.29
N LYS A 156 9.16 -1.07 33.50
CA LYS A 156 9.70 -1.36 34.84
C LYS A 156 10.09 -0.11 35.60
N ALA A 157 10.56 0.95 34.93
CA ALA A 157 10.94 2.21 35.56
C ALA A 157 9.72 3.13 35.68
N PRO A 158 9.61 3.96 36.76
CA PRO A 158 8.55 4.94 36.90
C PRO A 158 8.43 5.84 35.67
N GLY A 159 7.22 5.95 35.10
CA GLY A 159 6.93 6.76 33.91
C GLY A 159 7.38 6.16 32.59
N SER A 160 8.09 5.02 32.57
CA SER A 160 8.44 4.34 31.33
C SER A 160 7.26 3.49 30.82
N TYR A 161 7.15 3.37 29.49
CA TYR A 161 6.16 2.49 28.83
C TYR A 161 6.65 2.02 27.45
N SER A 162 6.12 0.89 27.02
CA SER A 162 6.15 0.45 25.62
C SER A 162 4.76 0.57 25.00
N MET A 163 4.67 0.40 23.68
CA MET A 163 3.38 0.32 22.98
C MET A 163 3.18 -1.09 22.44
N ASP A 164 2.08 -1.74 22.83
CA ASP A 164 1.56 -2.88 22.10
C ASP A 164 0.77 -2.35 20.90
N HIS A 165 1.01 -2.92 19.70
CA HIS A 165 0.26 -2.55 18.52
C HIS A 165 0.21 -3.70 17.49
N THR A 166 -0.73 -3.61 16.56
CA THR A 166 -0.80 -4.54 15.41
C THR A 166 0.46 -4.42 14.56
N ALA A 167 1.23 -5.50 14.47
CA ALA A 167 2.51 -5.56 13.76
C ALA A 167 2.34 -6.03 12.31
N GLY A 168 1.47 -5.39 11.53
CA GLY A 168 1.27 -5.69 10.12
C GLY A 168 1.28 -4.43 9.26
N SER A 169 1.45 -4.61 7.97
CA SER A 169 1.49 -3.51 7.00
C SER A 169 0.38 -3.65 5.99
N TYR A 170 -0.22 -2.55 5.60
CA TYR A 170 -1.19 -2.49 4.52
C TYR A 170 -0.51 -2.10 3.21
N VAL A 171 -0.92 -2.73 2.11
CA VAL A 171 -0.48 -2.38 0.77
C VAL A 171 -1.66 -1.89 -0.05
N PHE A 172 -1.48 -0.74 -0.70
CA PHE A 172 -2.45 -0.11 -1.58
C PHE A 172 -1.94 -0.10 -3.01
N ASP A 173 -2.83 -0.29 -3.97
CA ASP A 173 -2.49 -0.16 -5.38
C ASP A 173 -2.35 1.32 -5.81
N LYS A 174 -1.97 1.54 -7.08
CA LYS A 174 -1.79 2.88 -7.67
C LYS A 174 -3.05 3.76 -7.65
N ASN A 175 -4.23 3.16 -7.43
CA ASN A 175 -5.50 3.87 -7.31
C ASN A 175 -5.85 4.21 -5.86
N GLY A 176 -5.01 3.84 -4.89
CA GLY A 176 -5.26 4.00 -3.46
C GLY A 176 -6.29 3.01 -2.92
N LYS A 177 -6.43 1.82 -3.52
CA LYS A 177 -7.29 0.77 -3.00
C LYS A 177 -6.47 -0.23 -2.20
N VAL A 178 -6.93 -0.56 -1.00
CA VAL A 178 -6.28 -1.59 -0.19
C VAL A 178 -6.31 -2.94 -0.91
N ARG A 179 -5.17 -3.60 -0.96
CA ARG A 179 -4.99 -4.87 -1.66
C ARG A 179 -4.46 -5.97 -0.76
N LEU A 180 -3.44 -5.69 0.05
CA LEU A 180 -2.78 -6.72 0.83
C LEU A 180 -2.62 -6.30 2.29
N PHE A 181 -2.59 -7.32 3.16
CA PHE A 181 -2.09 -7.22 4.51
C PHE A 181 -0.85 -8.12 4.64
N VAL A 182 0.28 -7.51 4.93
CA VAL A 182 1.58 -8.15 5.14
C VAL A 182 1.79 -8.36 6.63
N ARG A 183 1.94 -9.59 7.08
CA ARG A 183 2.27 -9.89 8.48
C ARG A 183 3.74 -9.62 8.75
N HIS A 184 4.07 -9.21 9.96
CA HIS A 184 5.45 -9.08 10.39
C HIS A 184 6.22 -10.41 10.22
N GLY A 185 7.47 -10.34 9.76
CA GLY A 185 8.35 -11.50 9.61
C GLY A 185 8.09 -12.36 8.37
N GLN A 186 7.38 -11.87 7.37
CA GLN A 186 7.18 -12.59 6.10
C GLN A 186 8.46 -12.67 5.25
N GLY A 187 9.42 -11.80 5.48
CA GLY A 187 10.60 -11.64 4.64
C GLY A 187 10.37 -10.79 3.39
N ALA A 188 11.44 -10.26 2.82
CA ALA A 188 11.36 -9.33 1.68
C ALA A 188 10.83 -9.99 0.40
N ALA A 189 11.18 -11.25 0.12
CA ALA A 189 10.85 -11.89 -1.17
C ALA A 189 9.34 -11.98 -1.48
N PRO A 190 8.43 -12.40 -0.56
CA PRO A 190 7.00 -12.35 -0.78
C PRO A 190 6.48 -10.92 -1.03
N ILE A 191 7.02 -9.93 -0.31
CA ILE A 191 6.63 -8.53 -0.47
C ILE A 191 7.03 -8.02 -1.86
N VAL A 192 8.26 -8.26 -2.28
CA VAL A 192 8.77 -7.88 -3.62
C VAL A 192 7.94 -8.53 -4.73
N HIS A 193 7.63 -9.83 -4.58
CA HIS A 193 6.77 -10.54 -5.54
C HIS A 193 5.44 -9.82 -5.71
N ASP A 194 4.76 -9.52 -4.61
CA ASP A 194 3.41 -8.96 -4.64
C ASP A 194 3.41 -7.50 -5.11
N LEU A 195 4.40 -6.69 -4.69
CA LEU A 195 4.55 -5.33 -5.19
C LEU A 195 4.75 -5.30 -6.70
N LYS A 196 5.54 -6.22 -7.27
CA LYS A 196 5.69 -6.34 -8.73
C LYS A 196 4.36 -6.65 -9.43
N GLN A 197 3.49 -7.46 -8.83
CA GLN A 197 2.15 -7.73 -9.37
C GLN A 197 1.25 -6.47 -9.35
N LEU A 198 1.41 -5.58 -8.35
CA LEU A 198 0.64 -4.34 -8.24
C LEU A 198 1.20 -3.19 -9.10
N LEU A 199 2.47 -3.30 -9.51
CA LEU A 199 3.15 -2.30 -10.34
C LEU A 199 2.90 -2.49 -11.83
N LEU A 200 2.55 -3.71 -12.27
CA LEU A 200 2.19 -4.04 -13.66
C LEU A 200 0.80 -3.52 -14.00
#